data_2d0ed1a171c41ef9beb811e17c15b7d1
#
_entry.id   2d0ed1a171c41ef9beb811e17c15b7d1
#
_cell.length_a   1.000
_cell.length_b   1.000
_cell.length_c   1.000
_cell.angle_alpha   90.00
_cell.angle_beta   90.00
_cell.angle_gamma   90.00
#
_symmetry.space_group_name_H-M   'P 1'
#
loop_
_entity.id
_entity.type
_entity.pdbx_description
1 polymer ?
#
loop_
_entity_poly.entity_id
_entity_poly.type
_entity_poly.pdbx_seq_one_letter_code
_entity_poly.pdbx_strand_id
1 'polypeptide(L)'
;MVDEATRKSLSGIPLLKTKAGPRDKELWVQRLKEEFQALIKYVETNKQQDNDWFRLESNKEGTRWFGKCWYIQDLLKYEFDVEFDIPVTYPTTAPEIALPELDGKTAKMYRGGKICLTDHFKPLWARNVPKFGIAHAMALGLGPWLAVEIPDLIQKGVVVYKEKHAIEKNKNSSSFLYIVHIYTTVLALCKKPSMSSSFVRSPPFTACFMSP
;
A
#
# COMPACT_ATOMS: atom_id res chain seq x y z
N MET A 1 -3.49 16.60 -19.50
CA MET A 1 -4.25 15.48 -20.04
C MET A 1 -3.55 14.22 -19.55
N VAL A 2 -4.27 13.22 -18.99
CA VAL A 2 -3.64 11.95 -18.56
C VAL A 2 -3.38 11.15 -19.83
N ASP A 3 -2.14 10.68 -20.03
CA ASP A 3 -1.78 9.88 -21.19
C ASP A 3 -2.46 8.49 -21.19
N GLU A 4 -2.46 7.83 -22.33
CA GLU A 4 -3.14 6.53 -22.49
C GLU A 4 -2.49 5.43 -21.66
N ALA A 5 -1.17 5.44 -21.46
CA ALA A 5 -0.45 4.48 -20.64
C ALA A 5 -0.84 4.61 -19.18
N THR A 6 -0.89 5.84 -18.66
CA THR A 6 -1.38 6.14 -17.30
C THR A 6 -2.84 5.72 -17.11
N ARG A 7 -3.70 5.99 -18.12
CA ARG A 7 -5.10 5.58 -18.10
C ARG A 7 -5.24 4.06 -18.03
N LYS A 8 -4.46 3.34 -18.82
CA LYS A 8 -4.44 1.87 -18.81
C LYS A 8 -3.98 1.31 -17.48
N SER A 9 -2.92 1.87 -16.88
CA SER A 9 -2.43 1.47 -15.56
C SER A 9 -3.47 1.70 -14.46
N LEU A 10 -4.23 2.79 -14.54
CA LEU A 10 -5.30 3.11 -13.59
C LEU A 10 -6.53 2.21 -13.72
N SER A 11 -6.86 1.75 -14.93
CA SER A 11 -8.07 0.95 -15.17
C SER A 11 -8.11 -0.38 -14.41
N GLY A 12 -6.94 -0.91 -14.04
CA GLY A 12 -6.79 -2.14 -13.25
C GLY A 12 -6.87 -1.95 -11.74
N ILE A 13 -6.89 -0.71 -11.23
CA ILE A 13 -6.88 -0.41 -9.80
C ILE A 13 -8.28 0.00 -9.34
N PRO A 14 -8.91 -0.75 -8.40
CA PRO A 14 -10.21 -0.39 -7.86
C PRO A 14 -10.19 0.99 -7.19
N LEU A 15 -11.22 1.80 -7.47
CA LEU A 15 -11.40 3.09 -6.82
C LEU A 15 -11.98 2.89 -5.42
N LEU A 16 -11.44 3.61 -4.44
CA LEU A 16 -11.87 3.55 -3.05
C LEU A 16 -13.04 4.51 -2.80
N LYS A 17 -13.84 4.22 -1.78
CA LYS A 17 -15.07 4.96 -1.47
C LYS A 17 -14.98 5.71 -0.16
N THR A 18 -14.35 5.11 0.85
CA THR A 18 -14.30 5.65 2.21
C THR A 18 -13.31 6.81 2.31
N LYS A 19 -13.81 7.99 2.73
CA LYS A 19 -12.94 9.14 3.04
C LYS A 19 -12.58 9.10 4.52
N ALA A 20 -11.50 8.38 4.84
CA ALA A 20 -11.02 8.25 6.21
C ALA A 20 -9.48 8.17 6.26
N GLY A 21 -8.90 8.66 7.33
CA GLY A 21 -7.48 8.61 7.66
C GLY A 21 -7.25 7.96 9.03
N PRO A 22 -5.98 7.85 9.49
CA PRO A 22 -5.62 7.15 10.73
C PRO A 22 -6.33 7.64 12.00
N ARG A 23 -6.86 8.87 12.00
CA ARG A 23 -7.59 9.45 13.14
C ARG A 23 -9.05 9.02 13.23
N ASP A 24 -9.61 8.45 12.17
CA ASP A 24 -11.05 8.21 12.02
C ASP A 24 -11.48 6.83 12.55
N LYS A 25 -10.68 6.22 13.43
CA LYS A 25 -10.99 4.99 14.19
C LYS A 25 -11.63 3.89 13.31
N GLU A 26 -12.93 3.62 13.49
CA GLU A 26 -13.64 2.56 12.77
C GLU A 26 -13.71 2.79 11.27
N LEU A 27 -13.86 4.04 10.84
CA LEU A 27 -13.83 4.40 9.41
C LEU A 27 -12.45 4.18 8.80
N TRP A 28 -11.37 4.34 9.58
CA TRP A 28 -10.03 3.99 9.14
C TRP A 28 -9.89 2.48 8.89
N VAL A 29 -10.44 1.65 9.75
CA VAL A 29 -10.46 0.19 9.53
C VAL A 29 -11.19 -0.16 8.24
N GLN A 30 -12.32 0.50 7.96
CA GLN A 30 -13.03 0.33 6.70
C GLN A 30 -12.18 0.74 5.49
N ARG A 31 -11.58 1.94 5.56
CA ARG A 31 -10.69 2.45 4.53
C ARG A 31 -9.52 1.49 4.29
N LEU A 32 -8.91 1.00 5.35
CA LEU A 32 -7.76 0.10 5.28
C LEU A 32 -8.10 -1.22 4.56
N LYS A 33 -9.30 -1.75 4.76
CA LYS A 33 -9.79 -2.91 3.98
C LYS A 33 -9.85 -2.61 2.49
N GLU A 34 -10.37 -1.44 2.11
CA GLU A 34 -10.41 -1.00 0.71
C GLU A 34 -8.99 -0.86 0.13
N GLU A 35 -8.03 -0.31 0.91
CA GLU A 35 -6.62 -0.18 0.51
C GLU A 35 -5.99 -1.55 0.21
N PHE A 36 -6.16 -2.52 1.11
CA PHE A 36 -5.64 -3.86 0.90
C PHE A 36 -6.30 -4.55 -0.31
N GLN A 37 -7.61 -4.42 -0.47
CA GLN A 37 -8.32 -4.99 -1.63
C GLN A 37 -7.82 -4.39 -2.95
N ALA A 38 -7.65 -3.07 -3.01
CA ALA A 38 -7.12 -2.39 -4.18
C ALA A 38 -5.67 -2.82 -4.48
N LEU A 39 -4.84 -2.94 -3.44
CA LEU A 39 -3.45 -3.36 -3.56
C LEU A 39 -3.33 -4.81 -4.05
N ILE A 40 -4.12 -5.74 -3.48
CA ILE A 40 -4.18 -7.15 -3.92
C ILE A 40 -4.54 -7.19 -5.40
N LYS A 41 -5.61 -6.51 -5.80
CA LYS A 41 -6.08 -6.51 -7.18
C LYS A 41 -5.03 -5.96 -8.13
N TYR A 42 -4.34 -4.90 -7.74
CA TYR A 42 -3.26 -4.31 -8.54
C TYR A 42 -2.08 -5.28 -8.70
N VAL A 43 -1.63 -5.92 -7.61
CA VAL A 43 -0.55 -6.91 -7.66
C VAL A 43 -0.93 -8.12 -8.51
N GLU A 44 -2.17 -8.62 -8.39
CA GLU A 44 -2.68 -9.71 -9.23
C GLU A 44 -2.68 -9.33 -10.71
N THR A 45 -3.14 -8.13 -11.04
CA THR A 45 -3.16 -7.63 -12.42
C THR A 45 -1.74 -7.51 -12.98
N ASN A 46 -0.80 -6.96 -12.20
CA ASN A 46 0.60 -6.85 -12.60
C ASN A 46 1.22 -8.24 -12.89
N LYS A 47 0.94 -9.23 -12.04
CA LYS A 47 1.41 -10.61 -12.25
C LYS A 47 0.86 -11.24 -13.52
N GLN A 48 -0.44 -11.04 -13.79
CA GLN A 48 -1.07 -11.54 -15.02
C GLN A 48 -0.47 -10.91 -16.29
N GLN A 49 0.07 -9.70 -16.17
CA GLN A 49 0.72 -8.96 -17.25
C GLN A 49 2.24 -9.17 -17.30
N ASP A 50 2.79 -10.08 -16.46
CA ASP A 50 4.23 -10.29 -16.29
C ASP A 50 4.99 -8.99 -15.94
N ASN A 51 4.34 -8.12 -15.20
CA ASN A 51 4.83 -6.82 -14.75
C ASN A 51 4.79 -6.71 -13.22
N ASP A 52 5.37 -7.67 -12.54
CA ASP A 52 5.46 -7.68 -11.08
C ASP A 52 6.70 -6.89 -10.64
N TRP A 53 6.55 -5.86 -9.81
CA TRP A 53 7.63 -4.93 -9.53
C TRP A 53 7.72 -4.43 -8.08
N PHE A 54 6.83 -4.86 -7.19
CA PHE A 54 6.91 -4.49 -5.78
C PHE A 54 6.21 -5.48 -4.83
N ARG A 55 6.55 -5.38 -3.54
CA ARG A 55 5.87 -5.99 -2.40
C ARG A 55 5.78 -4.97 -1.29
N LEU A 56 4.62 -4.88 -0.64
CA LEU A 56 4.36 -3.99 0.48
C LEU A 56 3.69 -4.73 1.62
N GLU A 57 4.14 -4.45 2.81
CA GLU A 57 3.54 -4.86 4.07
C GLU A 57 3.22 -3.63 4.90
N SER A 58 2.35 -3.75 5.90
CA SER A 58 2.06 -2.67 6.82
C SER A 58 2.25 -3.11 8.27
N ASN A 59 2.43 -2.13 9.17
CA ASN A 59 2.25 -2.38 10.58
C ASN A 59 0.77 -2.72 10.89
N LYS A 60 0.51 -3.18 12.10
CA LYS A 60 -0.83 -3.62 12.54
C LYS A 60 -1.90 -2.53 12.40
N GLU A 61 -1.53 -1.29 12.61
CA GLU A 61 -2.41 -0.12 12.54
C GLU A 61 -2.64 0.37 11.10
N GLY A 62 -1.87 -0.13 10.13
CA GLY A 62 -1.91 0.30 8.74
C GLY A 62 -1.39 1.72 8.51
N THR A 63 -0.62 2.27 9.47
CA THR A 63 -0.11 3.63 9.42
C THR A 63 1.29 3.75 8.85
N ARG A 64 2.09 2.67 8.88
CA ARG A 64 3.40 2.57 8.28
C ARG A 64 3.44 1.40 7.32
N TRP A 65 3.95 1.66 6.12
CA TRP A 65 4.09 0.70 5.04
C TRP A 65 5.56 0.58 4.64
N PHE A 66 5.99 -0.63 4.37
CA PHE A 66 7.37 -0.94 4.01
C PHE A 66 7.42 -2.20 3.14
N GLY A 67 8.52 -2.38 2.46
CA GLY A 67 8.70 -3.55 1.60
C GLY A 67 9.82 -3.37 0.61
N LYS A 68 9.63 -3.94 -0.58
CA LYS A 68 10.62 -3.88 -1.65
C LYS A 68 9.99 -3.52 -2.98
N CYS A 69 10.71 -2.77 -3.79
CA CYS A 69 10.39 -2.55 -5.20
C CYS A 69 11.61 -2.88 -6.05
N TRP A 70 11.38 -3.17 -7.32
CA TRP A 70 12.49 -3.49 -8.22
C TRP A 70 12.25 -2.98 -9.62
N TYR A 71 13.34 -2.76 -10.31
CA TYR A 71 13.39 -2.42 -11.71
C TYR A 71 14.23 -3.47 -12.45
N ILE A 72 13.77 -3.89 -13.63
CA ILE A 72 14.46 -4.90 -14.44
C ILE A 72 14.99 -4.22 -15.70
N GLN A 73 16.30 -4.31 -15.91
CA GLN A 73 16.97 -3.85 -17.12
C GLN A 73 18.00 -4.88 -17.54
N ASP A 74 18.01 -5.25 -18.82
CA ASP A 74 18.97 -6.18 -19.41
C ASP A 74 19.06 -7.53 -18.65
N LEU A 75 17.91 -8.04 -18.20
CA LEU A 75 17.79 -9.26 -17.38
C LEU A 75 18.49 -9.16 -16.01
N LEU A 76 18.79 -7.97 -15.55
CA LEU A 76 19.31 -7.68 -14.21
C LEU A 76 18.23 -7.05 -13.35
N LYS A 77 18.10 -7.54 -12.12
CA LYS A 77 17.13 -7.03 -11.15
C LYS A 77 17.82 -6.05 -10.20
N TYR A 78 17.34 -4.82 -10.21
CA TYR A 78 17.74 -3.75 -9.28
C TYR A 78 16.65 -3.60 -8.23
N GLU A 79 16.93 -4.02 -7.01
CA GLU A 79 15.95 -4.08 -5.92
C GLU A 79 16.29 -3.05 -4.84
N PHE A 80 15.26 -2.37 -4.32
CA PHE A 80 15.36 -1.30 -3.32
C PHE A 80 14.33 -1.52 -2.22
N ASP A 81 14.71 -1.14 -1.00
CA ASP A 81 13.75 -1.00 0.09
C ASP A 81 12.85 0.20 -0.17
N VAL A 82 11.56 0.05 0.11
CA VAL A 82 10.55 1.11 0.00
C VAL A 82 9.82 1.24 1.33
N GLU A 83 9.64 2.48 1.79
CA GLU A 83 8.87 2.75 2.99
C GLU A 83 8.14 4.08 2.92
N PHE A 84 7.06 4.20 3.68
CA PHE A 84 6.32 5.45 3.88
C PHE A 84 5.36 5.36 5.06
N ASP A 85 5.07 6.51 5.66
CA ASP A 85 4.02 6.65 6.65
C ASP A 85 2.76 7.26 6.01
N ILE A 86 1.60 6.85 6.52
CA ILE A 86 0.33 7.44 6.12
C ILE A 86 0.16 8.76 6.87
N PRO A 87 0.09 9.91 6.17
CA PRO A 87 -0.05 11.19 6.83
C PRO A 87 -1.40 11.31 7.54
N VAL A 88 -1.43 12.09 8.63
CA VAL A 88 -2.66 12.31 9.39
C VAL A 88 -3.78 12.99 8.58
N THR A 89 -3.42 13.63 7.50
CA THR A 89 -4.33 14.30 6.53
C THR A 89 -4.78 13.39 5.40
N TYR A 90 -4.37 12.11 5.43
CA TYR A 90 -4.80 11.12 4.44
C TYR A 90 -6.34 10.94 4.48
N PRO A 91 -6.99 10.74 3.34
CA PRO A 91 -6.49 10.60 1.98
C PRO A 91 -6.33 11.92 1.21
N THR A 92 -6.54 13.08 1.87
CA THR A 92 -6.38 14.39 1.22
C THR A 92 -4.93 14.62 0.75
N THR A 93 -3.97 14.22 1.59
CA THR A 93 -2.54 14.24 1.26
C THR A 93 -2.07 12.83 0.94
N ALA A 94 -1.38 12.66 -0.18
CA ALA A 94 -0.74 11.39 -0.52
C ALA A 94 0.42 11.07 0.43
N PRO A 95 0.77 9.77 0.62
CA PRO A 95 1.97 9.40 1.35
C PRO A 95 3.24 9.83 0.60
N GLU A 96 4.28 10.20 1.36
CA GLU A 96 5.61 10.49 0.82
C GLU A 96 6.43 9.20 0.78
N ILE A 97 6.59 8.64 -0.41
CA ILE A 97 7.30 7.37 -0.60
C ILE A 97 8.81 7.61 -0.53
N ALA A 98 9.51 6.79 0.24
CA ALA A 98 10.96 6.83 0.38
C ALA A 98 11.64 5.55 -0.11
N LEU A 99 12.82 5.72 -0.70
CA LEU A 99 13.78 4.69 -1.03
C LEU A 99 15.08 4.99 -0.29
N PRO A 100 15.24 4.54 0.96
CA PRO A 100 16.34 4.97 1.84
C PRO A 100 17.73 4.68 1.27
N GLU A 101 17.88 3.56 0.56
CA GLU A 101 19.16 3.19 -0.06
C GLU A 101 19.65 4.19 -1.14
N LEU A 102 18.74 5.01 -1.68
CA LEU A 102 19.01 5.97 -2.74
C LEU A 102 19.14 7.41 -2.22
N ASP A 103 19.07 7.64 -0.91
CA ASP A 103 19.17 8.98 -0.33
C ASP A 103 20.44 9.70 -0.78
N GLY A 104 20.27 10.91 -1.33
CA GLY A 104 21.36 11.73 -1.85
C GLY A 104 21.98 11.27 -3.19
N LYS A 105 21.50 10.17 -3.81
CA LYS A 105 22.07 9.64 -5.06
C LYS A 105 21.52 10.30 -6.33
N THR A 106 20.40 10.99 -6.25
CA THR A 106 19.81 11.75 -7.36
C THR A 106 19.22 13.07 -6.88
N ALA A 107 19.22 14.08 -7.76
CA ALA A 107 18.55 15.36 -7.52
C ALA A 107 17.01 15.25 -7.50
N LYS A 108 16.44 14.11 -7.86
CA LYS A 108 15.00 13.82 -7.85
C LYS A 108 14.54 13.17 -6.54
N MET A 109 15.23 13.49 -5.46
CA MET A 109 14.90 13.05 -4.10
C MET A 109 15.04 14.20 -3.12
N TYR A 110 14.21 14.15 -2.08
CA TYR A 110 14.37 14.95 -0.88
C TYR A 110 15.20 14.18 0.15
N ARG A 111 15.70 14.88 1.15
CA ARG A 111 16.43 14.28 2.28
C ARG A 111 15.64 13.13 2.91
N GLY A 112 16.32 12.03 3.23
CA GLY A 112 15.73 10.80 3.77
C GLY A 112 15.20 9.87 2.68
N GLY A 113 15.69 9.99 1.44
CA GLY A 113 15.33 9.11 0.34
C GLY A 113 13.91 9.30 -0.20
N LYS A 114 13.20 10.37 0.18
CA LYS A 114 11.85 10.64 -0.29
C LYS A 114 11.87 11.04 -1.76
N ILE A 115 11.11 10.34 -2.60
CA ILE A 115 11.07 10.61 -4.03
C ILE A 115 10.38 11.94 -4.34
N CYS A 116 10.93 12.69 -5.28
CA CYS A 116 10.30 13.89 -5.81
C CYS A 116 9.28 13.48 -6.87
N LEU A 117 8.00 13.53 -6.52
CA LEU A 117 6.91 13.25 -7.45
C LEU A 117 6.75 14.39 -8.46
N THR A 118 6.27 14.04 -9.66
CA THR A 118 6.05 15.02 -10.73
C THR A 118 5.03 16.10 -10.32
N ASP A 119 5.15 17.28 -10.93
CA ASP A 119 4.22 18.40 -10.69
C ASP A 119 2.76 18.02 -11.00
N HIS A 120 2.55 17.01 -11.84
CA HIS A 120 1.22 16.52 -12.18
C HIS A 120 0.60 15.59 -11.13
N PHE A 121 1.41 14.93 -10.30
CA PHE A 121 0.93 13.96 -9.32
C PHE A 121 0.03 14.61 -8.26
N LYS A 122 0.49 15.68 -7.62
CA LYS A 122 -0.27 16.36 -6.55
C LYS A 122 -1.64 16.86 -7.00
N PRO A 123 -1.77 17.58 -8.14
CA PRO A 123 -3.09 17.98 -8.65
C PRO A 123 -3.98 16.80 -9.06
N LEU A 124 -3.38 15.73 -9.61
CA LEU A 124 -4.11 14.52 -9.98
C LEU A 124 -4.65 13.82 -8.73
N TRP A 125 -3.84 13.67 -7.69
CA TRP A 125 -4.26 13.13 -6.41
C TRP A 125 -5.41 13.92 -5.80
N ALA A 126 -5.25 15.24 -5.67
CA ALA A 126 -6.24 16.12 -5.05
C ALA A 126 -7.61 16.05 -5.73
N ARG A 127 -7.66 15.96 -7.06
CA ARG A 127 -8.91 15.82 -7.83
C ARG A 127 -9.60 14.47 -7.67
N ASN A 128 -8.89 13.46 -7.19
CA ASN A 128 -9.40 12.10 -7.07
C ASN A 128 -9.58 11.63 -5.61
N VAL A 129 -9.52 12.53 -4.64
CA VAL A 129 -9.88 12.24 -3.24
C VAL A 129 -11.38 11.96 -3.13
N PRO A 130 -11.82 10.91 -2.43
CA PRO A 130 -11.07 9.88 -1.72
C PRO A 130 -10.73 8.63 -2.55
N LYS A 131 -10.97 8.67 -3.87
CA LYS A 131 -10.96 7.50 -4.76
C LYS A 131 -9.56 6.88 -4.92
N PHE A 132 -8.51 7.69 -4.79
CA PHE A 132 -7.14 7.21 -4.86
C PHE A 132 -6.66 6.72 -3.49
N GLY A 133 -5.80 5.70 -3.51
CA GLY A 133 -5.20 5.07 -2.35
C GLY A 133 -3.76 4.65 -2.61
N ILE A 134 -3.22 3.79 -1.75
CA ILE A 134 -1.82 3.34 -1.79
C ILE A 134 -1.46 2.72 -3.13
N ALA A 135 -2.31 1.83 -3.69
CA ALA A 135 -2.06 1.25 -5.00
C ALA A 135 -1.90 2.32 -6.10
N HIS A 136 -2.67 3.41 -6.02
CA HIS A 136 -2.57 4.54 -6.94
C HIS A 136 -1.27 5.35 -6.72
N ALA A 137 -0.83 5.51 -5.46
CA ALA A 137 0.44 6.16 -5.15
C ALA A 137 1.64 5.36 -5.71
N MET A 138 1.58 4.03 -5.63
CA MET A 138 2.57 3.15 -6.25
C MET A 138 2.56 3.29 -7.78
N ALA A 139 1.40 3.14 -8.41
CA ALA A 139 1.26 3.14 -9.87
C ALA A 139 1.58 4.50 -10.54
N LEU A 140 1.21 5.60 -9.91
CA LEU A 140 1.32 6.96 -10.47
C LEU A 140 2.51 7.75 -9.93
N GLY A 141 3.02 7.36 -8.77
CA GLY A 141 4.15 7.99 -8.11
C GLY A 141 5.44 7.20 -8.30
N LEU A 142 5.55 6.07 -7.60
CA LEU A 142 6.80 5.30 -7.58
C LEU A 142 7.12 4.64 -8.92
N GLY A 143 6.15 4.02 -9.59
CA GLY A 143 6.39 3.34 -10.86
C GLY A 143 7.02 4.24 -11.94
N PRO A 144 6.43 5.39 -12.27
CA PRO A 144 7.02 6.34 -13.21
C PRO A 144 8.37 6.89 -12.76
N TRP A 145 8.55 7.11 -11.45
CA TRP A 145 9.82 7.56 -10.90
C TRP A 145 10.93 6.53 -11.12
N LEU A 146 10.67 5.25 -10.81
CA LEU A 146 11.63 4.16 -11.06
C LEU A 146 12.00 4.07 -12.55
N ALA A 147 11.01 4.18 -13.44
CA ALA A 147 11.21 4.06 -14.87
C ALA A 147 12.11 5.18 -15.45
N VAL A 148 12.18 6.34 -14.81
CA VAL A 148 12.99 7.48 -15.27
C VAL A 148 14.34 7.50 -14.56
N GLU A 149 14.37 7.37 -13.24
CA GLU A 149 15.58 7.61 -12.44
C GLU A 149 16.52 6.40 -12.40
N ILE A 150 15.98 5.17 -12.34
CA ILE A 150 16.83 3.98 -12.19
C ILE A 150 17.73 3.74 -13.40
N PRO A 151 17.27 3.87 -14.66
CA PRO A 151 18.16 3.78 -15.83
C PRO A 151 19.31 4.76 -15.81
N ASP A 152 19.06 6.02 -15.41
CA ASP A 152 20.10 7.05 -15.28
C ASP A 152 21.11 6.70 -14.19
N LEU A 153 20.67 6.19 -13.03
CA LEU A 153 21.54 5.76 -11.95
C LEU A 153 22.37 4.50 -12.31
N ILE A 154 21.81 3.60 -13.10
CA ILE A 154 22.54 2.44 -13.66
C ILE A 154 23.63 2.90 -14.60
N GLN A 155 23.29 3.80 -15.53
CA GLN A 155 24.25 4.34 -16.50
C GLN A 155 25.42 5.06 -15.82
N LYS A 156 25.14 5.75 -14.71
CA LYS A 156 26.16 6.43 -13.88
C LYS A 156 26.95 5.48 -12.95
N GLY A 157 26.60 4.20 -12.90
CA GLY A 157 27.24 3.21 -12.01
C GLY A 157 26.96 3.44 -10.51
N VAL A 158 25.91 4.20 -10.20
CA VAL A 158 25.54 4.55 -8.81
C VAL A 158 24.79 3.40 -8.12
N VAL A 159 24.03 2.62 -8.90
CA VAL A 159 23.31 1.43 -8.43
C VAL A 159 23.83 0.18 -9.10
N VAL A 160 23.84 -0.92 -8.33
CA VAL A 160 24.28 -2.23 -8.80
C VAL A 160 23.14 -3.22 -8.66
N TYR A 161 23.08 -4.20 -9.57
CA TYR A 161 22.08 -5.26 -9.48
C TYR A 161 22.37 -6.19 -8.29
N LYS A 162 21.31 -6.66 -7.63
CA LYS A 162 21.42 -7.64 -6.54
C LYS A 162 21.37 -9.07 -7.06
N GLU A 163 20.61 -9.34 -8.11
CA GLU A 163 20.44 -10.68 -8.69
C GLU A 163 20.29 -10.59 -10.22
N LYS A 164 20.75 -11.63 -10.93
CA LYS A 164 20.36 -11.85 -12.32
C LYS A 164 18.92 -12.28 -12.34
N HIS A 165 18.09 -11.59 -13.10
CA HIS A 165 16.71 -11.98 -13.31
C HIS A 165 16.71 -13.25 -14.16
N ALA A 166 16.67 -14.42 -13.52
CA ALA A 166 16.41 -15.66 -14.21
C ALA A 166 14.99 -15.57 -14.78
N ILE A 167 14.84 -15.88 -16.07
CA ILE A 167 13.53 -16.13 -16.66
C ILE A 167 13.05 -17.47 -16.06
N GLU A 168 12.71 -17.47 -14.78
CA GLU A 168 12.05 -18.60 -14.15
C GLU A 168 10.58 -18.60 -14.57
N LYS A 169 10.31 -19.31 -15.65
CA LYS A 169 9.02 -19.98 -15.83
C LYS A 169 8.88 -20.95 -14.67
N ASN A 170 8.27 -20.52 -13.60
CA ASN A 170 7.83 -21.26 -12.42
C ASN A 170 8.53 -20.85 -11.11
N LYS A 171 7.79 -20.11 -10.29
CA LYS A 171 7.52 -20.56 -8.91
C LYS A 171 6.52 -19.63 -8.21
N ASN A 172 5.29 -20.09 -8.23
CA ASN A 172 4.11 -19.49 -7.56
C ASN A 172 4.18 -19.43 -6.02
N SER A 173 5.25 -19.86 -5.35
CA SER A 173 5.21 -20.02 -3.90
C SER A 173 5.38 -18.71 -3.11
N SER A 174 6.36 -17.88 -3.45
CA SER A 174 6.62 -16.63 -2.68
C SER A 174 5.50 -15.59 -2.88
N SER A 175 4.99 -15.51 -4.09
CA SER A 175 3.89 -14.61 -4.44
C SER A 175 2.55 -15.03 -3.84
N PHE A 176 2.30 -16.33 -3.75
CA PHE A 176 1.10 -16.88 -3.09
C PHE A 176 1.13 -16.59 -1.59
N LEU A 177 2.27 -16.79 -0.93
CA LEU A 177 2.45 -16.47 0.49
C LEU A 177 2.24 -14.96 0.77
N TYR A 178 2.71 -14.08 -0.10
CA TYR A 178 2.49 -12.64 0.04
C TYR A 178 1.00 -12.28 -0.05
N ILE A 179 0.29 -12.80 -1.05
CA ILE A 179 -1.15 -12.58 -1.19
C ILE A 179 -1.89 -13.18 0.02
N VAL A 180 -1.54 -14.38 0.46
CA VAL A 180 -2.12 -15.00 1.66
C VAL A 180 -1.89 -14.14 2.90
N HIS A 181 -0.69 -13.56 3.07
CA HIS A 181 -0.40 -12.66 4.19
C HIS A 181 -1.30 -11.42 4.17
N ILE A 182 -1.46 -10.77 3.00
CA ILE A 182 -2.38 -9.63 2.88
C ILE A 182 -3.83 -10.07 3.15
N TYR A 183 -4.30 -11.22 2.63
CA TYR A 183 -5.63 -11.73 2.91
C TYR A 183 -5.86 -12.02 4.39
N THR A 184 -4.88 -12.60 5.09
CA THR A 184 -4.99 -12.84 6.54
C THR A 184 -5.07 -11.54 7.33
N THR A 185 -4.33 -10.50 6.92
CA THR A 185 -4.42 -9.16 7.50
C THR A 185 -5.81 -8.56 7.30
N VAL A 186 -6.36 -8.64 6.08
CA VAL A 186 -7.74 -8.19 5.80
C VAL A 186 -8.76 -8.95 6.63
N LEU A 187 -8.64 -10.28 6.74
CA LEU A 187 -9.53 -11.10 7.56
C LEU A 187 -9.43 -10.75 9.05
N ALA A 188 -8.23 -10.45 9.56
CA ALA A 188 -8.06 -10.00 10.94
C ALA A 188 -8.77 -8.67 11.20
N LEU A 189 -8.71 -7.74 10.24
CA LEU A 189 -9.45 -6.47 10.29
C LEU A 189 -10.99 -6.67 10.18
N CYS A 190 -11.45 -7.81 9.63
CA CYS A 190 -12.87 -8.13 9.52
C CYS A 190 -13.46 -8.76 10.78
N LYS A 191 -12.67 -9.32 11.69
CA LYS A 191 -13.14 -9.86 12.96
C LYS A 191 -13.55 -8.70 13.87
N LYS A 192 -14.87 -8.51 14.07
CA LYS A 192 -15.38 -7.65 15.14
C LYS A 192 -14.82 -8.15 16.47
N PRO A 193 -14.40 -7.27 17.40
CA PRO A 193 -14.16 -7.69 18.76
C PRO A 193 -15.46 -8.32 19.29
N SER A 194 -15.42 -9.56 19.75
CA SER A 194 -16.53 -10.19 20.45
C SER A 194 -16.87 -9.32 21.66
N MET A 195 -18.03 -8.69 21.63
CA MET A 195 -18.56 -8.05 22.84
C MET A 195 -18.68 -9.15 23.89
N SER A 196 -17.84 -9.10 24.91
CA SER A 196 -18.04 -9.87 26.14
C SER A 196 -19.41 -9.50 26.68
N SER A 197 -20.33 -10.47 26.69
CA SER A 197 -21.61 -10.34 27.35
C SER A 197 -21.33 -10.15 28.84
N SER A 198 -21.42 -8.90 29.31
CA SER A 198 -21.54 -8.61 30.72
C SER A 198 -22.86 -9.22 31.20
N PHE A 199 -22.71 -10.29 31.95
CA PHE A 199 -23.77 -10.95 32.69
C PHE A 199 -24.37 -9.94 33.66
N VAL A 200 -25.51 -9.35 33.30
CA VAL A 200 -26.32 -8.57 34.24
C VAL A 200 -26.95 -9.56 35.21
N ARG A 201 -26.39 -9.64 36.44
CA ARG A 201 -27.05 -10.34 37.56
C ARG A 201 -28.31 -9.53 37.91
N SER A 202 -29.47 -10.14 37.70
CA SER A 202 -30.72 -9.69 38.29
C SER A 202 -30.67 -9.83 39.81
N PRO A 203 -31.16 -8.85 40.58
CA PRO A 203 -31.25 -8.99 42.02
C PRO A 203 -32.38 -9.99 42.41
N PRO A 204 -32.26 -10.71 43.58
CA PRO A 204 -33.28 -11.65 43.98
C PRO A 204 -34.56 -10.91 44.46
N PHE A 205 -35.67 -11.39 44.00
CA PHE A 205 -37.01 -10.99 44.50
C PHE A 205 -37.15 -11.41 45.97
N THR A 206 -37.30 -10.45 46.84
CA THR A 206 -37.68 -10.65 48.24
C THR A 206 -39.21 -10.74 48.28
N ALA A 207 -39.69 -11.94 48.54
CA ALA A 207 -41.11 -12.16 48.80
C ALA A 207 -41.49 -11.57 50.16
N CYS A 208 -42.42 -10.65 50.18
CA CYS A 208 -43.06 -10.15 51.39
C CYS A 208 -44.27 -11.03 51.73
N PHE A 209 -44.18 -11.83 52.77
CA PHE A 209 -45.32 -12.53 53.37
C PHE A 209 -46.09 -11.55 54.20
N MET A 210 -47.35 -11.34 53.92
CA MET A 210 -48.34 -10.81 54.84
C MET A 210 -49.26 -11.93 55.28
N SER A 211 -49.40 -12.16 56.56
CA SER A 211 -50.44 -12.89 57.27
C SER A 211 -50.94 -12.06 58.44
N PRO A 212 -52.04 -12.48 59.02
CA PRO A 212 -53.42 -12.45 58.56
C PRO A 212 -54.19 -11.20 58.99
#